data_4bf43ae48c3f5121eddda46c082111f8
#
_entry.id   4bf43ae48c3f5121eddda46c082111f8
#
_cell.length_a   1.000
_cell.length_b   1.000
_cell.length_c   1.000
_cell.angle_alpha   90.00
_cell.angle_beta   90.00
_cell.angle_gamma   90.00
#
_symmetry.space_group_name_H-M   'P 1'
#
loop_
_entity.id
_entity.type
_entity.pdbx_description
1 polymer ?
#
loop_
_entity_poly.entity_id
_entity_poly.type
_entity_poly.pdbx_seq_one_letter_code
_entity_poly.pdbx_strand_id
1 'polypeptide(L)'
;IWISSYLLFSVLQNVLWTPSKLIARLGREINNGSSYLYWAYKANGSLGDMLYFHSFRSPGLIIDVVQDIRAMNGEAVRASPRKTGMIILGGGLPKHHICNANMMRNGADYAVYINTAQEYDGSDSGARPDEAVSWGKIRGSAKTVKVHCDATIAFPLLVAETFASKSKNLA
;
A
#
# COMPACT_ATOMS: atom_id res chain seq x y z
N ILE A 1 7.57 15.33 -21.94
CA ILE A 1 7.68 14.32 -20.86
C ILE A 1 8.77 14.74 -19.85
N TRP A 2 9.96 15.12 -20.27
CA TRP A 2 11.08 15.50 -19.40
C TRP A 2 10.83 16.77 -18.55
N ILE A 3 10.15 17.76 -19.09
CA ILE A 3 9.82 19.02 -18.39
C ILE A 3 8.82 18.77 -17.27
N SER A 4 7.85 17.89 -17.49
CA SER A 4 6.82 17.54 -16.48
C SER A 4 7.41 16.85 -15.25
N SER A 5 8.35 15.92 -15.46
CA SER A 5 9.05 15.23 -14.37
C SER A 5 9.92 16.21 -13.55
N TYR A 6 10.55 17.19 -14.20
CA TYR A 6 11.37 18.19 -13.53
C TYR A 6 10.55 19.09 -12.59
N LEU A 7 9.41 19.60 -13.07
CA LEU A 7 8.51 20.45 -12.26
C LEU A 7 7.92 19.69 -11.06
N LEU A 8 7.55 18.44 -11.24
CA LEU A 8 7.06 17.62 -10.14
C LEU A 8 8.10 17.48 -9.03
N PHE A 9 9.31 17.07 -9.36
CA PHE A 9 10.35 16.81 -8.38
C PHE A 9 10.92 18.09 -7.74
N SER A 10 10.87 19.23 -8.43
CA SER A 10 11.25 20.51 -7.82
C SER A 10 10.36 20.91 -6.65
N VAL A 11 9.08 20.58 -6.70
CA VAL A 11 8.10 20.79 -5.60
C VAL A 11 8.34 19.83 -4.43
N LEU A 12 9.03 18.71 -4.64
CA LEU A 12 9.27 17.68 -3.64
C LEU A 12 10.53 17.91 -2.77
N GLN A 13 11.41 18.84 -3.16
CA GLN A 13 12.77 18.97 -2.58
C GLN A 13 12.84 19.42 -1.12
N ASN A 14 11.80 20.00 -0.55
CA ASN A 14 11.82 20.55 0.82
C ASN A 14 11.00 19.74 1.84
N VAL A 15 10.64 18.53 1.52
CA VAL A 15 9.81 17.67 2.38
C VAL A 15 10.52 16.36 2.68
N LEU A 16 10.52 15.95 3.95
CA LEU A 16 10.95 14.59 4.30
C LEU A 16 9.94 13.59 3.75
N TRP A 17 10.35 12.85 2.74
CA TRP A 17 9.51 11.88 2.05
C TRP A 17 9.65 10.50 2.64
N THR A 18 8.52 9.79 2.69
CA THR A 18 8.48 8.35 2.85
C THR A 18 7.72 7.76 1.66
N PRO A 19 7.86 6.46 1.36
CA PRO A 19 7.08 5.82 0.28
C PRO A 19 5.58 6.10 0.39
N SER A 20 4.99 5.99 1.58
CA SER A 20 3.56 6.24 1.77
C SER A 20 3.16 7.70 1.47
N LYS A 21 3.94 8.67 1.92
CA LYS A 21 3.71 10.10 1.63
C LYS A 21 3.83 10.38 0.14
N LEU A 22 4.85 9.79 -0.51
CA LEU A 22 5.06 9.93 -1.96
C LEU A 22 3.89 9.33 -2.73
N ILE A 23 3.47 8.11 -2.42
CA ILE A 23 2.33 7.44 -3.07
C ILE A 23 1.03 8.24 -2.86
N ALA A 24 0.78 8.72 -1.66
CA ALA A 24 -0.40 9.55 -1.37
C ALA A 24 -0.39 10.87 -2.17
N ARG A 25 0.78 11.48 -2.36
CA ARG A 25 0.92 12.67 -3.21
C ARG A 25 0.68 12.34 -4.68
N LEU A 26 1.32 11.29 -5.18
CA LEU A 26 1.13 10.81 -6.55
C LEU A 26 -0.34 10.50 -6.84
N GLY A 27 -1.04 9.83 -5.93
CA GLY A 27 -2.46 9.50 -6.05
C GLY A 27 -3.35 10.75 -6.19
N ARG A 28 -3.05 11.82 -5.44
CA ARG A 28 -3.76 13.09 -5.59
C ARG A 28 -3.51 13.76 -6.96
N GLU A 29 -2.27 13.77 -7.37
CA GLU A 29 -1.87 14.42 -8.64
C GLU A 29 -2.38 13.66 -9.87
N ILE A 30 -2.43 12.32 -9.81
CA ILE A 30 -2.97 11.49 -10.90
C ILE A 30 -4.46 11.75 -11.11
N ASN A 31 -5.21 12.06 -10.05
CA ASN A 31 -6.65 12.37 -10.14
C ASN A 31 -6.93 13.81 -10.57
N ASN A 32 -5.92 14.65 -10.67
CA ASN A 32 -6.08 16.05 -11.08
C ASN A 32 -5.73 16.22 -12.56
N GLY A 33 -6.72 16.40 -13.40
CA GLY A 33 -6.54 16.57 -14.87
C GLY A 33 -5.70 17.79 -15.29
N SER A 34 -5.47 18.77 -14.40
CA SER A 34 -4.55 19.88 -14.63
C SER A 34 -3.11 19.58 -14.20
N SER A 35 -2.88 18.47 -13.50
CA SER A 35 -1.55 18.07 -13.07
C SER A 35 -0.75 17.46 -14.21
N TYR A 36 0.51 17.82 -14.30
CA TYR A 36 1.46 17.20 -15.25
C TYR A 36 1.64 15.69 -14.99
N LEU A 37 1.45 15.24 -13.75
CA LEU A 37 1.49 13.82 -13.40
C LEU A 37 0.38 13.00 -14.02
N TYR A 38 -0.82 13.55 -14.14
CA TYR A 38 -1.94 12.89 -14.81
C TYR A 38 -1.54 12.51 -16.25
N TRP A 39 -0.92 13.41 -16.96
CA TRP A 39 -0.46 13.17 -18.32
C TRP A 39 0.76 12.26 -18.40
N ALA A 40 1.72 12.42 -17.48
CA ALA A 40 2.91 11.58 -17.42
C ALA A 40 2.58 10.12 -17.10
N TYR A 41 1.64 9.86 -16.18
CA TYR A 41 1.17 8.52 -15.86
C TYR A 41 0.49 7.82 -17.04
N LYS A 42 -0.32 8.55 -17.81
CA LYS A 42 -0.91 8.03 -19.05
C LYS A 42 0.13 7.66 -20.11
N ALA A 43 1.26 8.35 -20.12
CA ALA A 43 2.28 8.16 -21.15
C ALA A 43 3.33 7.12 -20.76
N ASN A 44 3.67 6.96 -19.47
CA ASN A 44 4.75 6.06 -19.05
C ASN A 44 4.72 5.82 -17.53
N GLY A 45 4.49 4.56 -17.11
CA GLY A 45 4.29 4.16 -15.71
C GLY A 45 5.56 3.91 -14.87
N SER A 46 6.78 4.21 -15.34
CA SER A 46 8.00 3.87 -14.62
C SER A 46 8.43 4.95 -13.62
N LEU A 47 7.98 4.83 -12.36
CA LEU A 47 8.39 5.73 -11.26
C LEU A 47 9.88 5.58 -10.90
N GLY A 48 10.40 4.36 -10.89
CA GLY A 48 11.79 4.08 -10.55
C GLY A 48 12.77 4.75 -11.52
N ASP A 49 12.52 4.64 -12.81
CA ASP A 49 13.34 5.29 -13.83
C ASP A 49 13.25 6.81 -13.74
N MET A 50 12.09 7.36 -13.40
CA MET A 50 11.93 8.79 -13.18
C MET A 50 12.78 9.28 -11.99
N LEU A 51 12.82 8.54 -10.89
CA LEU A 51 13.66 8.83 -9.73
C LEU A 51 15.14 8.72 -10.07
N TYR A 52 15.53 7.71 -10.84
CA TYR A 52 16.90 7.53 -11.33
C TYR A 52 17.36 8.76 -12.15
N PHE A 53 16.62 9.14 -13.17
CA PHE A 53 16.97 10.32 -13.97
C PHE A 53 16.92 11.63 -13.18
N HIS A 54 16.02 11.74 -12.21
CA HIS A 54 15.96 12.90 -11.32
C HIS A 54 17.26 13.06 -10.51
N SER A 55 17.82 11.96 -10.01
CA SER A 55 19.00 11.98 -9.15
C SER A 55 20.22 12.65 -9.79
N PHE A 56 20.34 12.62 -11.11
CA PHE A 56 21.42 13.29 -11.83
C PHE A 56 21.20 14.80 -11.99
N ARG A 57 19.96 15.26 -12.04
CA ARG A 57 19.61 16.67 -12.28
C ARG A 57 19.41 17.46 -11.01
N SER A 58 18.88 16.83 -10.00
CA SER A 58 18.54 17.45 -8.72
C SER A 58 18.85 16.47 -7.59
N PRO A 59 20.11 16.32 -7.21
CA PRO A 59 20.48 15.43 -6.12
C PRO A 59 19.92 15.94 -4.79
N GLY A 60 19.68 15.03 -3.85
CA GLY A 60 19.23 15.35 -2.48
C GLY A 60 17.83 14.90 -2.13
N LEU A 61 17.05 14.35 -3.08
CA LEU A 61 15.79 13.67 -2.74
C LEU A 61 16.09 12.36 -2.01
N ILE A 62 15.65 12.27 -0.76
CA ILE A 62 15.73 11.05 0.06
C ILE A 62 14.33 10.57 0.36
N ILE A 63 14.08 9.29 0.12
CA ILE A 63 12.83 8.61 0.46
C ILE A 63 13.15 7.62 1.58
N ASP A 64 12.73 7.95 2.80
CA ASP A 64 13.00 7.15 3.99
C ASP A 64 11.98 6.02 4.15
N VAL A 65 12.35 4.82 3.69
CA VAL A 65 11.52 3.63 3.81
C VAL A 65 11.46 3.12 5.26
N VAL A 66 12.50 3.35 6.05
CA VAL A 66 12.56 2.90 7.45
C VAL A 66 11.53 3.63 8.30
N GLN A 67 11.25 4.88 8.01
CA GLN A 67 10.21 5.64 8.69
C GLN A 67 8.82 4.99 8.51
N ASP A 68 8.48 4.55 7.29
CA ASP A 68 7.23 3.84 7.03
C ASP A 68 7.17 2.48 7.73
N ILE A 69 8.28 1.73 7.73
CA ILE A 69 8.39 0.44 8.44
C ILE A 69 8.15 0.65 9.95
N ARG A 70 8.77 1.66 10.55
CA ARG A 70 8.57 1.97 11.96
C ARG A 70 7.15 2.40 12.27
N ALA A 71 6.53 3.18 11.40
CA ALA A 71 5.14 3.61 11.56
C ALA A 71 4.18 2.41 11.53
N MET A 72 4.27 1.56 10.52
CA MET A 72 3.41 0.38 10.37
C MET A 72 3.58 -0.60 11.53
N ASN A 73 4.82 -0.97 11.88
CA ASN A 73 5.08 -1.86 12.99
C ASN A 73 4.60 -1.26 14.33
N GLY A 74 4.80 0.05 14.51
CA GLY A 74 4.34 0.76 15.70
C GLY A 74 2.81 0.75 15.84
N GLU A 75 2.06 0.93 14.75
CA GLU A 75 0.59 0.81 14.77
C GLU A 75 0.13 -0.59 15.18
N ALA A 76 0.75 -1.63 14.61
CA ALA A 76 0.41 -3.01 14.94
C ALA A 76 0.70 -3.34 16.41
N VAL A 77 1.88 -3.00 16.91
CA VAL A 77 2.30 -3.28 18.30
C VAL A 77 1.46 -2.51 19.32
N ARG A 78 1.22 -1.22 19.08
CA ARG A 78 0.41 -0.37 19.97
C ARG A 78 -1.09 -0.63 19.90
N ALA A 79 -1.55 -1.44 18.96
CA ALA A 79 -2.97 -1.76 18.85
C ALA A 79 -3.51 -2.56 20.05
N SER A 80 -2.66 -3.31 20.78
CA SER A 80 -3.11 -4.04 21.97
C SER A 80 -3.70 -3.09 23.05
N PRO A 81 -4.87 -3.37 23.67
CA PRO A 81 -5.68 -4.60 23.56
C PRO A 81 -6.69 -4.63 22.38
N ARG A 82 -6.73 -3.58 21.55
CA ARG A 82 -7.62 -3.55 20.38
C ARG A 82 -7.25 -4.64 19.37
N LYS A 83 -8.24 -5.10 18.61
CA LYS A 83 -8.05 -6.03 17.50
C LYS A 83 -7.47 -5.31 16.29
N THR A 84 -6.73 -6.05 15.45
CA THR A 84 -6.29 -5.58 14.14
C THR A 84 -6.90 -6.38 13.02
N GLY A 85 -7.20 -5.68 11.92
CA GLY A 85 -7.60 -6.29 10.65
C GLY A 85 -6.67 -5.85 9.54
N MET A 86 -6.39 -6.75 8.62
CA MET A 86 -5.61 -6.48 7.42
C MET A 86 -6.50 -6.53 6.19
N ILE A 87 -6.41 -5.54 5.32
CA ILE A 87 -6.95 -5.60 3.95
C ILE A 87 -5.76 -5.45 3.01
N ILE A 88 -5.43 -6.52 2.31
CA ILE A 88 -4.27 -6.58 1.43
C ILE A 88 -4.74 -6.62 -0.02
N LEU A 89 -4.35 -5.61 -0.77
CA LEU A 89 -4.64 -5.45 -2.19
C LEU A 89 -3.41 -5.82 -3.00
N GLY A 90 -3.50 -6.90 -3.77
CA GLY A 90 -2.36 -7.46 -4.49
C GLY A 90 -1.48 -8.33 -3.59
N GLY A 91 -0.17 -8.26 -3.79
CA GLY A 91 0.80 -9.10 -3.10
C GLY A 91 2.17 -8.42 -2.96
N GLY A 92 3.24 -9.21 -3.06
CA GLY A 92 4.61 -8.72 -3.03
C GLY A 92 5.03 -8.07 -1.72
N LEU A 93 5.92 -7.08 -1.79
CA LEU A 93 6.46 -6.38 -0.63
C LEU A 93 5.40 -5.78 0.30
N PRO A 94 4.35 -5.09 -0.19
CA PRO A 94 3.32 -4.54 0.70
C PRO A 94 2.59 -5.61 1.51
N LYS A 95 2.21 -6.73 0.89
CA LYS A 95 1.61 -7.87 1.59
C LYS A 95 2.54 -8.37 2.69
N HIS A 96 3.80 -8.61 2.34
CA HIS A 96 4.81 -9.13 3.25
C HIS A 96 5.01 -8.22 4.46
N HIS A 97 5.10 -6.91 4.23
CA HIS A 97 5.28 -5.92 5.27
C HIS A 97 4.08 -5.82 6.22
N ILE A 98 2.86 -5.77 5.70
CA ILE A 98 1.62 -5.74 6.50
C ILE A 98 1.52 -6.98 7.38
N CYS A 99 1.79 -8.15 6.82
CA CYS A 99 1.79 -9.41 7.55
C CYS A 99 2.84 -9.43 8.66
N ASN A 100 4.08 -9.03 8.35
CA ASN A 100 5.18 -9.02 9.32
C ASN A 100 4.95 -8.00 10.45
N ALA A 101 4.35 -6.84 10.18
CA ALA A 101 3.98 -5.89 11.21
C ALA A 101 3.00 -6.52 12.22
N ASN A 102 2.05 -7.32 11.75
CA ASN A 102 1.11 -8.03 12.63
C ASN A 102 1.75 -9.21 13.37
N MET A 103 2.81 -9.82 12.83
CA MET A 103 3.59 -10.83 13.56
C MET A 103 4.18 -10.27 14.85
N MET A 104 4.60 -8.99 14.86
CA MET A 104 5.15 -8.33 16.05
C MET A 104 4.16 -8.21 17.22
N ARG A 105 2.86 -8.46 17.00
CA ARG A 105 1.80 -8.48 18.01
C ARG A 105 1.11 -9.83 18.19
N ASN A 106 1.73 -10.92 17.76
CA ASN A 106 1.15 -12.28 17.74
C ASN A 106 -0.06 -12.43 16.78
N GLY A 107 0.01 -11.79 15.64
CA GLY A 107 -0.92 -11.97 14.54
C GLY A 107 -2.15 -11.04 14.55
N ALA A 108 -2.68 -10.83 13.36
CA ALA A 108 -3.93 -10.11 13.13
C ALA A 108 -5.15 -10.95 13.51
N ASP A 109 -6.24 -10.28 13.89
CA ASP A 109 -7.51 -10.90 14.24
C ASP A 109 -8.44 -11.09 13.04
N TYR A 110 -8.22 -10.32 11.97
CA TYR A 110 -8.97 -10.37 10.71
C TYR A 110 -8.02 -10.19 9.53
N ALA A 111 -8.27 -10.90 8.42
CA ALA A 111 -7.50 -10.71 7.20
C ALA A 111 -8.37 -10.89 5.95
N VAL A 112 -8.28 -9.92 5.04
CA VAL A 112 -8.88 -9.93 3.71
C VAL A 112 -7.78 -9.81 2.68
N TYR A 113 -7.64 -10.80 1.81
CA TYR A 113 -6.70 -10.79 0.69
C TYR A 113 -7.49 -10.64 -0.62
N ILE A 114 -7.16 -9.64 -1.40
CA ILE A 114 -7.77 -9.39 -2.73
C ILE A 114 -6.66 -9.34 -3.75
N ASN A 115 -6.54 -10.36 -4.58
CA ASN A 115 -5.56 -10.40 -5.65
C ASN A 115 -5.96 -11.40 -6.75
N THR A 116 -5.27 -11.35 -7.88
CA THR A 116 -5.46 -12.25 -9.02
C THR A 116 -4.50 -13.44 -9.02
N ALA A 117 -3.56 -13.51 -8.07
CA ALA A 117 -2.60 -14.60 -7.98
C ALA A 117 -3.27 -15.88 -7.46
N GLN A 118 -2.89 -16.99 -8.04
CA GLN A 118 -3.39 -18.32 -7.69
C GLN A 118 -2.40 -19.09 -6.81
N GLU A 119 -2.90 -20.02 -6.05
CA GLU A 119 -2.06 -20.84 -5.16
C GLU A 119 -1.02 -21.66 -5.92
N TYR A 120 -1.39 -22.17 -7.07
CA TYR A 120 -0.51 -22.99 -7.92
C TYR A 120 0.63 -22.18 -8.59
N ASP A 121 0.57 -20.83 -8.55
CA ASP A 121 1.67 -19.99 -9.04
C ASP A 121 2.92 -20.13 -8.16
N GLY A 122 2.80 -20.69 -6.96
CA GLY A 122 3.90 -20.91 -6.02
C GLY A 122 4.52 -19.64 -5.47
N SER A 123 3.87 -18.47 -5.67
CA SER A 123 4.33 -17.18 -5.18
C SER A 123 3.71 -16.82 -3.83
N ASP A 124 4.41 -16.03 -3.02
CA ASP A 124 3.86 -15.47 -1.77
C ASP A 124 2.55 -14.71 -2.01
N SER A 125 2.41 -14.04 -3.15
CA SER A 125 1.18 -13.33 -3.52
C SER A 125 -0.03 -14.27 -3.67
N GLY A 126 0.17 -15.47 -4.19
CA GLY A 126 -0.87 -16.50 -4.37
C GLY A 126 -1.22 -17.27 -3.11
N ALA A 127 -0.39 -17.23 -2.09
CA ALA A 127 -0.58 -17.99 -0.86
C ALA A 127 -1.88 -17.64 -0.12
N ARG A 128 -2.46 -18.65 0.51
CA ARG A 128 -3.67 -18.50 1.35
C ARG A 128 -3.35 -17.88 2.72
N PRO A 129 -4.34 -17.31 3.40
CA PRO A 129 -4.18 -16.84 4.78
C PRO A 129 -3.65 -17.91 5.75
N ASP A 130 -3.93 -19.19 5.51
CA ASP A 130 -3.47 -20.32 6.36
C ASP A 130 -1.95 -20.39 6.46
N GLU A 131 -1.24 -20.04 5.38
CA GLU A 131 0.22 -19.94 5.40
C GLU A 131 0.68 -18.85 6.39
N ALA A 132 0.04 -17.69 6.36
CA ALA A 132 0.35 -16.59 7.27
C ALA A 132 0.03 -16.93 8.73
N VAL A 133 -0.93 -17.81 8.98
CA VAL A 133 -1.21 -18.37 10.32
C VAL A 133 -0.03 -19.21 10.78
N SER A 134 0.53 -20.06 9.94
CA SER A 134 1.67 -20.92 10.30
C SER A 134 2.92 -20.10 10.68
N TRP A 135 3.06 -18.90 10.14
CA TRP A 135 4.13 -17.95 10.45
C TRP A 135 3.82 -17.00 11.63
N GLY A 136 2.66 -17.14 12.26
CA GLY A 136 2.24 -16.24 13.35
C GLY A 136 1.87 -14.81 12.92
N LYS A 137 1.66 -14.57 11.63
CA LYS A 137 1.26 -13.27 11.07
C LYS A 137 -0.25 -13.03 11.20
N ILE A 138 -1.01 -14.11 11.28
CA ILE A 138 -2.46 -14.16 11.51
C ILE A 138 -2.70 -15.13 12.67
N ARG A 139 -3.60 -14.79 13.57
CA ARG A 139 -3.97 -15.70 14.69
C ARG A 139 -4.73 -16.91 14.18
N GLY A 140 -4.53 -18.07 14.81
CA GLY A 140 -5.28 -19.28 14.47
C GLY A 140 -6.80 -19.15 14.64
N SER A 141 -7.27 -18.25 15.51
CA SER A 141 -8.69 -17.93 15.69
C SER A 141 -9.21 -16.80 14.80
N ALA A 142 -8.38 -16.25 13.93
CA ALA A 142 -8.74 -15.12 13.10
C ALA A 142 -9.79 -15.50 12.04
N LYS A 143 -10.62 -14.53 11.68
CA LYS A 143 -11.50 -14.66 10.50
C LYS A 143 -10.75 -14.16 9.27
N THR A 144 -10.63 -15.03 8.27
CA THR A 144 -9.89 -14.76 7.06
C THR A 144 -10.71 -15.01 5.80
N VAL A 145 -10.44 -14.25 4.75
CA VAL A 145 -11.00 -14.50 3.41
C VAL A 145 -9.97 -14.12 2.36
N LYS A 146 -9.88 -14.93 1.31
CA LYS A 146 -9.16 -14.61 0.07
C LYS A 146 -10.17 -14.47 -1.05
N VAL A 147 -10.11 -13.32 -1.74
CA VAL A 147 -10.92 -13.00 -2.91
C VAL A 147 -10.02 -13.02 -4.14
N HIS A 148 -10.27 -13.96 -5.05
CA HIS A 148 -9.59 -14.02 -6.34
C HIS A 148 -10.29 -13.04 -7.30
N CYS A 149 -9.82 -11.81 -7.32
CA CYS A 149 -10.35 -10.73 -8.14
C CYS A 149 -9.33 -9.62 -8.30
N ASP A 150 -9.46 -8.83 -9.36
CA ASP A 150 -8.72 -7.58 -9.48
C ASP A 150 -9.18 -6.62 -8.37
N ALA A 151 -8.20 -6.11 -7.62
CA ALA A 151 -8.47 -5.22 -6.49
C ALA A 151 -9.13 -3.91 -6.91
N THR A 152 -8.90 -3.45 -8.14
CA THR A 152 -9.54 -2.23 -8.67
C THR A 152 -11.04 -2.39 -8.87
N ILE A 153 -11.53 -3.62 -8.97
CA ILE A 153 -12.94 -3.96 -9.06
C ILE A 153 -13.53 -4.22 -7.67
N ALA A 154 -12.90 -5.12 -6.91
CA ALA A 154 -13.46 -5.59 -5.64
C ALA A 154 -13.35 -4.56 -4.50
N PHE A 155 -12.25 -3.80 -4.43
CA PHE A 155 -12.02 -2.89 -3.31
C PHE A 155 -12.97 -1.69 -3.27
N PRO A 156 -13.29 -1.00 -4.39
CA PRO A 156 -14.30 0.06 -4.37
C PRO A 156 -15.67 -0.41 -3.90
N LEU A 157 -16.09 -1.62 -4.28
CA LEU A 157 -17.35 -2.21 -3.80
C LEU A 157 -17.32 -2.48 -2.30
N LEU A 158 -16.22 -3.05 -1.81
CA LEU A 158 -16.01 -3.25 -0.38
C LEU A 158 -16.06 -1.95 0.40
N VAL A 159 -15.40 -0.89 -0.09
CA VAL A 159 -15.40 0.43 0.56
C VAL A 159 -16.79 1.05 0.55
N ALA A 160 -17.51 0.98 -0.56
CA ALA A 160 -18.85 1.54 -0.67
C ALA A 160 -19.82 0.92 0.34
N GLU A 161 -19.78 -0.43 0.48
CA GLU A 161 -20.68 -1.17 1.36
C GLU A 161 -20.28 -1.05 2.85
N THR A 162 -19.02 -0.85 3.16
CA THR A 162 -18.54 -0.89 4.54
C THR A 162 -18.15 0.49 5.08
N PHE A 163 -17.05 1.05 4.62
CA PHE A 163 -16.49 2.28 5.18
C PHE A 163 -17.33 3.52 4.82
N ALA A 164 -17.73 3.64 3.55
CA ALA A 164 -18.48 4.80 3.08
C ALA A 164 -19.89 4.84 3.65
N SER A 165 -20.56 3.68 3.77
CA SER A 165 -21.89 3.60 4.37
C SER A 165 -21.88 4.01 5.85
N LYS A 166 -20.82 3.63 6.60
CA LYS A 166 -20.69 3.99 8.01
C LYS A 166 -20.31 5.46 8.23
N SER A 167 -19.52 6.05 7.33
CA SER A 167 -19.14 7.47 7.45
C SER A 167 -20.35 8.40 7.28
N LYS A 168 -21.35 8.04 6.48
CA LYS A 168 -22.60 8.80 6.31
C LYS A 168 -23.46 8.81 7.58
N ASN A 169 -23.30 7.83 8.47
CA ASN A 169 -24.04 7.74 9.72
C ASN A 169 -23.34 8.47 10.88
N LEU A 170 -22.16 9.05 10.66
CA LEU A 170 -21.36 9.79 11.64
C LEU A 170 -21.34 11.31 11.37
N ALA A 171 -21.93 11.75 10.27
CA ALA A 171 -22.12 13.17 9.89
C ALA A 171 -23.57 13.60 10.13
#